data_8b4748d5fba2126cd5269c9a5cc99880
#
_entry.id   8b4748d5fba2126cd5269c9a5cc99880
#
_cell.length_a   1.000
_cell.length_b   1.000
_cell.length_c   1.000
_cell.angle_alpha   90.00
_cell.angle_beta   90.00
_cell.angle_gamma   90.00
#
_symmetry.space_group_name_H-M   'P 1'
#
loop_
_entity.id
_entity.type
_entity.pdbx_description
1 polymer ?
#
loop_
_entity_poly.entity_id
_entity_poly.type
_entity_poly.pdbx_seq_one_letter_code
_entity_poly.pdbx_strand_id
1 'polypeptide(L)' 'MQREHWRQVRGYRRFYLVSDRGRVKSLHYGKERILKQSTNHRGQSVVCLSVLGYTETVEVSKLVRDAFGKK' A
#
# COMPACT_ATOMS: atom_id res chain seq x y z
N MET A 1 24.09 0.67 -1.23
CA MET A 1 22.80 0.74 -1.89
C MET A 1 21.75 -0.01 -1.10
N GLN A 2 20.66 0.63 -0.80
CA GLN A 2 19.63 0.02 0.03
C GLN A 2 18.56 -0.62 -0.84
N ARG A 3 18.14 -1.78 -0.41
CA ARG A 3 17.06 -2.46 -1.09
C ARG A 3 15.73 -2.04 -0.50
N GLU A 4 14.76 -1.89 -1.36
CA GLU A 4 13.40 -1.65 -0.93
C GLU A 4 12.77 -2.99 -0.56
N HIS A 5 12.15 -3.03 0.61
CA HIS A 5 11.50 -4.25 1.07
C HIS A 5 9.99 -4.11 0.91
N TRP A 6 9.35 -5.19 0.50
CA TRP A 6 7.92 -5.21 0.25
C TRP A 6 7.25 -6.26 1.11
N ARG A 7 6.09 -5.92 1.63
CA ARG A 7 5.28 -6.86 2.41
C ARG A 7 3.84 -6.74 2.00
N GLN A 8 3.08 -7.80 2.24
CA GLN A 8 1.66 -7.81 1.91
C GLN A 8 0.90 -6.87 2.82
N VAL A 9 -0.08 -6.19 2.23
CA VAL A 9 -0.97 -5.33 2.99
C VAL A 9 -1.97 -6.20 3.73
N ARG A 10 -2.07 -6.04 5.03
CA ARG A 10 -2.99 -6.84 5.84
C ARG A 10 -4.43 -6.52 5.46
N GLY A 11 -5.25 -7.58 5.38
CA GLY A 11 -6.64 -7.43 5.03
C GLY A 11 -6.93 -7.42 3.55
N TYR A 12 -5.92 -7.40 2.72
CA TYR A 12 -6.09 -7.39 1.26
C TYR A 12 -5.44 -8.58 0.60
N ARG A 13 -5.06 -9.56 1.39
CA ARG A 13 -4.48 -10.81 0.91
C ARG A 13 -3.26 -10.54 0.06
N ARG A 14 -3.24 -11.07 -1.16
CA ARG A 14 -2.10 -10.95 -2.05
C ARG A 14 -2.25 -9.87 -3.10
N PHE A 15 -3.29 -9.06 -2.98
CA PHE A 15 -3.55 -8.08 -4.04
C PHE A 15 -2.67 -6.85 -3.94
N TYR A 16 -2.08 -6.59 -2.78
CA TYR A 16 -1.31 -5.38 -2.59
C TYR A 16 -0.07 -5.63 -1.75
N LEU A 17 1.00 -4.93 -2.12
CA LEU A 17 2.22 -4.89 -1.34
C LEU A 17 2.53 -3.47 -0.97
N VAL A 18 3.15 -3.26 0.17
CA VAL A 18 3.61 -1.95 0.60
C VAL A 18 5.09 -2.05 0.92
N SER A 19 5.85 -1.01 0.55
CA SER A 19 7.28 -1.02 0.77
C SER A 19 7.64 -0.21 2.01
N ASP A 20 8.84 -0.45 2.50
CA ASP A 20 9.36 0.32 3.63
C ASP A 20 9.71 1.74 3.22
N ARG A 21 9.61 2.06 1.95
CA ARG A 21 9.80 3.42 1.45
C ARG A 21 8.50 4.13 1.18
N GLY A 22 7.38 3.51 1.55
CA GLY A 22 6.09 4.15 1.42
C GLY A 22 5.46 4.06 0.05
N ARG A 23 5.85 3.08 -0.74
CA ARG A 23 5.21 2.83 -2.03
C ARG A 23 4.25 1.67 -1.91
N VAL A 24 3.20 1.69 -2.70
CA VAL A 24 2.19 0.63 -2.70
C VAL A 24 2.11 0.05 -4.10
N LYS A 25 2.08 -1.26 -4.17
CA LYS A 25 2.08 -1.97 -5.43
C LYS A 25 0.84 -2.85 -5.50
N SER A 26 0.19 -2.86 -6.67
CA SER A 26 -0.95 -3.70 -6.95
C SER A 26 -0.50 -4.93 -7.71
N LEU A 27 -1.09 -6.08 -7.38
CA LEU A 27 -0.77 -7.33 -8.05
C LEU A 27 -1.99 -7.92 -8.76
N HIS A 28 -2.98 -7.09 -9.07
CA HIS A 28 -4.19 -7.58 -9.72
C HIS A 28 -3.88 -8.11 -11.11
N TYR A 29 -4.53 -9.21 -11.45
CA TYR A 29 -4.44 -9.81 -12.79
C TYR A 29 -3.02 -10.22 -13.15
N GLY A 30 -2.22 -10.55 -12.14
CA GLY A 30 -0.87 -11.00 -12.38
C GLY A 30 0.10 -9.92 -12.85
N LYS A 31 -0.31 -8.68 -12.79
CA LYS A 31 0.54 -7.56 -13.20
C LYS A 31 0.90 -6.70 -11.99
N GLU A 32 2.17 -6.36 -11.90
CA GLU A 32 2.63 -5.46 -10.86
C GLU A 32 2.50 -4.03 -11.32
N ARG A 33 1.96 -3.19 -10.46
CA ARG A 33 1.75 -1.80 -10.80
C ARG A 33 1.92 -0.94 -9.56
N ILE A 34 2.81 0.04 -9.64
CA ILE A 34 2.97 1.00 -8.54
C ILE A 34 1.77 1.94 -8.56
N LEU A 35 1.08 2.02 -7.45
CA LEU A 35 -0.12 2.83 -7.37
C LEU A 35 0.25 4.29 -7.20
N LYS A 36 -0.55 5.15 -7.85
CA LYS A 36 -0.41 6.58 -7.71
C LYS A 36 -1.00 6.99 -6.37
N GLN A 37 -0.27 7.81 -5.64
CA GLN A 37 -0.71 8.29 -4.34
C GLN A 37 -1.27 9.68 -4.47
N SER A 38 -2.32 9.95 -3.68
CA SER A 38 -2.91 11.27 -3.60
C SER A 38 -2.61 11.82 -2.21
N THR A 39 -2.90 13.10 -2.03
CA THR A 39 -2.75 13.75 -0.74
C THR A 39 -4.12 14.12 -0.22
N ASN A 40 -4.43 13.76 1.03
CA ASN A 40 -5.71 14.15 1.60
C ASN A 40 -5.61 15.58 2.17
N HIS A 41 -6.71 16.06 2.73
CA HIS A 41 -6.75 17.44 3.21
C HIS A 41 -5.83 17.68 4.41
N ARG A 42 -5.30 16.61 4.99
CA ARG A 42 -4.33 16.74 6.09
C ARG A 42 -2.90 16.72 5.58
N GLY A 43 -2.71 16.62 4.28
CA GLY A 43 -1.37 16.55 3.71
C GLY A 43 -0.73 15.17 3.77
N GLN A 44 -1.52 14.15 4.06
CA GLN A 44 -1.00 12.78 4.14
C GLN A 44 -1.21 12.06 2.83
N SER A 45 -0.27 11.18 2.49
CA SER A 45 -0.37 10.38 1.28
C SER A 45 -1.36 9.24 1.49
N VAL A 46 -2.25 9.06 0.52
CA VAL A 46 -3.25 8.00 0.56
C VAL A 46 -3.29 7.28 -0.77
N VAL A 47 -3.80 6.06 -0.74
CA VAL A 47 -4.01 5.25 -1.94
C VAL A 47 -5.41 4.66 -1.88
N CYS A 48 -5.94 4.37 -3.05
CA CYS A 48 -7.21 3.65 -3.16
C CYS A 48 -6.93 2.18 -3.36
N LEU A 49 -7.43 1.36 -2.46
CA LEU A 49 -7.32 -0.08 -2.56
C LEU A 49 -8.69 -0.66 -2.82
N SER A 50 -8.74 -1.69 -3.65
CA SER A 50 -10.01 -2.34 -3.93
C SER A 50 -9.86 -3.85 -3.78
N VAL A 51 -10.89 -4.46 -3.22
CA VAL A 51 -10.95 -5.90 -3.07
C VAL A 51 -12.42 -6.30 -3.09
N LEU A 52 -12.72 -7.31 -3.90
CA LEU A 52 -14.08 -7.85 -3.99
C LEU A 52 -15.13 -6.77 -4.30
N GLY A 53 -14.77 -5.83 -5.15
CA GLY A 53 -15.70 -4.78 -5.56
C GLY A 53 -15.80 -3.59 -4.62
N TYR A 54 -15.10 -3.63 -3.50
CA TYR A 54 -15.09 -2.52 -2.55
C TYR A 54 -13.82 -1.69 -2.76
N THR A 55 -13.96 -0.39 -2.64
CA THR A 55 -12.83 0.53 -2.76
C THR A 55 -12.71 1.31 -1.46
N GLU A 56 -11.49 1.44 -1.00
CA GLU A 56 -11.22 2.12 0.25
C GLU A 56 -9.99 2.99 0.12
N THR A 57 -10.05 4.20 0.66
CA THR A 57 -8.90 5.09 0.69
C THR A 57 -8.18 4.89 2.01
N VAL A 58 -6.88 4.59 1.93
CA VAL A 58 -6.09 4.25 3.11
C VAL A 58 -4.83 5.10 3.13
N GLU A 59 -4.42 5.52 4.32
CA GLU A 59 -3.18 6.26 4.48
C GLU A 59 -1.99 5.33 4.30
N VAL A 60 -1.03 5.79 3.52
CA VAL A 60 0.15 4.99 3.23
C VAL A 60 0.97 4.74 4.50
N SER A 61 1.10 5.77 5.36
CA SER A 61 1.86 5.61 6.60
C SER A 61 1.27 4.50 7.48
N LYS A 62 -0.04 4.37 7.46
CA LYS A 62 -0.70 3.32 8.22
C LYS A 62 -0.38 1.94 7.67
N LEU A 63 -0.33 1.82 6.35
CA LEU A 63 0.01 0.56 5.72
C LEU A 63 1.44 0.16 6.04
N VAL A 64 2.36 1.12 5.99
CA VAL A 64 3.76 0.86 6.30
C VAL A 64 3.88 0.42 7.76
N ARG A 65 3.20 1.10 8.66
CA ARG A 65 3.27 0.77 10.08
C ARG A 65 2.74 -0.65 10.33
N ASP A 66 1.63 -1.00 9.69
CA ASP A 66 1.03 -2.32 9.90
C ASP A 66 1.93 -3.43 9.36
N ALA A 67 2.63 -3.16 8.28
CA ALA A 67 3.44 -4.19 7.63
C ALA A 67 4.84 -4.29 8.22
N PHE A 68 5.44 -3.16 8.60
CA PHE A 68 6.84 -3.12 9.04
C PHE A 68 7.00 -2.62 10.45
N GLY A 69 5.98 -2.10 11.06
CA GLY A 69 6.08 -1.52 12.37
C GLY A 69 6.47 -2.54 13.40
N LYS A 70 7.15 -2.28 14.27
CA LYS A 70 7.59 -2.99 15.20
C LYS A 70 7.28 -2.89 16.40
N LYS A 71 7.41 -2.96 16.64
CA LYS A 71 7.34 -2.97 17.62
C LYS A 71 7.22 -3.07 18.10
#